data_41207cf2e34d0a97a7c60db4699af5f9
#
_entry.id   41207cf2e34d0a97a7c60db4699af5f9
#
_cell.length_a   1.000
_cell.length_b   1.000
_cell.length_c   1.000
_cell.angle_alpha   90.00
_cell.angle_beta   90.00
_cell.angle_gamma   90.00
#
_symmetry.space_group_name_H-M   'P 1'
#
loop_
_entity.id
_entity.type
_entity.pdbx_description
1 polymer ?
#
loop_
_entity_poly.entity_id
_entity_poly.type
_entity_poly.pdbx_seq_one_letter_code
_entity_poly.pdbx_strand_id
1 'polypeptide(L)'
;MLEDWANLIIFAASKREQKMKDFSNLVQMRRSHRKFTDEELTGDEVKLILRAALMSPTSKGQRGWHFIVVDDKTDIEKLSEAKDMGAQFLKGAPLAIVVLGNPSENDCWVEDASIAAISMQYQAEDLGLGSCWIQMRGRGLSDGISADEVIRGILDIPEDQSVLCVLAVGHKDDERKPQNEDRLKWENVHIGKW
;
A
#
# COMPACT_ATOMS: atom_id res chain seq x y z
N MET A 1 -2.93 42.11 -7.13
CA MET A 1 -1.79 41.28 -6.64
C MET A 1 -1.94 40.80 -5.19
N LEU A 2 -2.42 41.60 -4.24
CA LEU A 2 -2.63 41.14 -2.84
C LEU A 2 -3.91 40.32 -2.64
N GLU A 3 -4.94 40.56 -3.44
CA GLU A 3 -6.19 39.80 -3.41
C GLU A 3 -6.08 38.36 -3.96
N ASP A 4 -5.16 38.14 -4.92
CA ASP A 4 -4.92 36.79 -5.46
C ASP A 4 -4.27 35.85 -4.45
N TRP A 5 -3.41 36.38 -3.58
CA TRP A 5 -2.77 35.59 -2.51
C TRP A 5 -3.75 35.20 -1.39
N ALA A 6 -4.68 36.10 -1.06
CA ALA A 6 -5.74 35.82 -0.09
C ALA A 6 -6.68 34.71 -0.58
N ASN A 7 -7.08 34.75 -1.85
CA ASN A 7 -7.90 33.72 -2.47
C ASN A 7 -7.16 32.38 -2.62
N LEU A 8 -5.85 32.41 -2.90
CA LEU A 8 -5.03 31.18 -2.95
C LEU A 8 -4.87 30.54 -1.56
N ILE A 9 -4.72 31.36 -0.51
CA ILE A 9 -4.65 30.89 0.87
C ILE A 9 -6.00 30.35 1.35
N ILE A 10 -7.11 30.98 0.99
CA ILE A 10 -8.46 30.53 1.32
C ILE A 10 -8.80 29.24 0.55
N PHE A 11 -8.40 29.13 -0.72
CA PHE A 11 -8.57 27.93 -1.52
C PHE A 11 -7.72 26.76 -1.02
N ALA A 12 -6.48 27.04 -0.59
CA ALA A 12 -5.62 26.04 0.04
C ALA A 12 -6.12 25.64 1.45
N ALA A 13 -6.72 26.56 2.20
CA ALA A 13 -7.34 26.29 3.50
C ALA A 13 -8.64 25.50 3.35
N SER A 14 -9.48 25.78 2.36
CA SER A 14 -10.73 25.06 2.13
C SER A 14 -10.54 23.62 1.66
N LYS A 15 -9.44 23.30 0.95
CA LYS A 15 -9.03 21.92 0.65
C LYS A 15 -8.43 21.19 1.87
N ARG A 16 -8.05 21.91 2.93
CA ARG A 16 -7.43 21.34 4.15
C ARG A 16 -8.41 20.98 5.25
N GLU A 17 -9.69 21.30 5.12
CA GLU A 17 -10.74 20.85 6.04
C GLU A 17 -11.36 19.49 5.67
N GLN A 18 -10.62 18.62 5.00
CA GLN A 18 -10.93 17.21 5.10
C GLN A 18 -10.54 16.80 6.54
N LYS A 19 -11.56 16.79 7.42
CA LYS A 19 -11.42 16.42 8.83
C LYS A 19 -10.62 15.12 8.89
N MET A 20 -9.35 15.20 9.29
CA MET A 20 -8.50 14.02 9.46
C MET A 20 -9.28 13.00 10.27
N LYS A 21 -9.48 11.81 9.72
CA LYS A 21 -10.07 10.71 10.48
C LYS A 21 -9.13 10.42 11.64
N ASP A 22 -9.67 10.26 12.84
CA ASP A 22 -8.83 9.82 13.93
C ASP A 22 -8.31 8.38 13.66
N PHE A 23 -7.21 8.01 14.27
CA PHE A 23 -6.55 6.74 13.98
C PHE A 23 -7.45 5.54 14.29
N SER A 24 -8.25 5.60 15.37
CA SER A 24 -9.21 4.53 15.72
C SER A 24 -10.22 4.29 14.60
N ASN A 25 -10.71 5.38 13.99
CA ASN A 25 -11.62 5.31 12.85
C ASN A 25 -10.93 4.72 11.61
N LEU A 26 -9.67 5.11 11.32
CA LEU A 26 -8.91 4.54 10.20
C LEU A 26 -8.71 3.03 10.37
N VAL A 27 -8.39 2.57 11.58
CA VAL A 27 -8.23 1.14 11.90
C VAL A 27 -9.53 0.37 11.65
N GLN A 28 -10.67 0.93 12.05
CA GLN A 28 -11.97 0.30 11.88
C GLN A 28 -12.43 0.30 10.42
N MET A 29 -12.22 1.40 9.70
CA MET A 29 -12.72 1.62 8.34
C MET A 29 -11.86 0.96 7.27
N ARG A 30 -10.54 0.88 7.46
CA ARG A 30 -9.64 0.30 6.45
C ARG A 30 -10.00 -1.15 6.15
N ARG A 31 -10.32 -1.41 4.90
CA ARG A 31 -10.63 -2.75 4.38
C ARG A 31 -9.80 -3.02 3.11
N SER A 32 -9.69 -4.30 2.75
CA SER A 32 -9.09 -4.70 1.47
C SER A 32 -10.11 -4.53 0.34
N HIS A 33 -9.89 -3.55 -0.52
CA HIS A 33 -10.67 -3.27 -1.73
C HIS A 33 -10.03 -3.93 -2.94
N ARG A 34 -10.83 -4.59 -3.79
CA ARG A 34 -10.36 -5.34 -4.97
C ARG A 34 -11.10 -4.95 -6.24
N LYS A 35 -11.91 -3.91 -6.16
CA LYS A 35 -12.54 -3.26 -7.30
C LYS A 35 -12.26 -1.78 -7.20
N PHE A 36 -11.82 -1.21 -8.29
CA PHE A 36 -11.44 0.18 -8.41
C PHE A 36 -12.10 0.77 -9.64
N THR A 37 -12.32 2.09 -9.65
CA THR A 37 -12.71 2.82 -10.85
C THR A 37 -11.48 3.01 -11.74
N ASP A 38 -11.71 3.42 -13.00
CA ASP A 38 -10.63 3.77 -13.94
C ASP A 38 -10.03 5.16 -13.68
N GLU A 39 -10.48 5.87 -12.63
CA GLU A 39 -9.98 7.19 -12.27
C GLU A 39 -8.54 7.08 -11.75
N GLU A 40 -7.65 7.83 -12.38
CA GLU A 40 -6.24 7.90 -11.99
C GLU A 40 -6.08 8.64 -10.66
N LEU A 41 -5.07 8.27 -9.88
CA LEU A 41 -4.69 9.00 -8.68
C LEU A 41 -3.95 10.27 -9.07
N THR A 42 -4.21 11.34 -8.33
CA THR A 42 -3.43 12.58 -8.46
C THR A 42 -2.01 12.40 -7.92
N GLY A 43 -1.06 13.18 -8.46
CA GLY A 43 0.31 13.16 -7.97
C GLY A 43 0.43 13.51 -6.47
N ASP A 44 -0.49 14.33 -5.93
CA ASP A 44 -0.52 14.68 -4.52
C ASP A 44 -0.99 13.50 -3.65
N GLU A 45 -1.96 12.72 -4.09
CA GLU A 45 -2.41 11.50 -3.41
C GLU A 45 -1.29 10.46 -3.36
N VAL A 46 -0.64 10.19 -4.49
CA VAL A 46 0.51 9.28 -4.57
C VAL A 46 1.63 9.74 -3.65
N LYS A 47 1.96 11.03 -3.66
CA LYS A 47 2.98 11.63 -2.79
C LYS A 47 2.65 11.46 -1.31
N LEU A 48 1.39 11.66 -0.89
CA LEU A 48 0.98 11.47 0.51
C LEU A 48 1.08 10.01 0.94
N ILE A 49 0.68 9.06 0.08
CA ILE A 49 0.80 7.63 0.33
C ILE A 49 2.27 7.24 0.52
N LEU A 50 3.15 7.63 -0.39
CA LEU A 50 4.58 7.35 -0.30
C LEU A 50 5.23 8.03 0.91
N ARG A 51 4.81 9.25 1.24
CA ARG A 51 5.26 9.95 2.44
C ARG A 51 4.98 9.16 3.72
N ALA A 52 3.81 8.53 3.83
CA ALA A 52 3.47 7.69 4.98
C ALA A 52 4.42 6.50 5.12
N ALA A 53 4.80 5.86 3.99
CA ALA A 53 5.81 4.80 3.99
C ALA A 53 7.20 5.31 4.40
N LEU A 54 7.65 6.43 3.83
CA LEU A 54 8.97 7.00 4.11
C LEU A 54 9.13 7.52 5.55
N MET A 55 8.02 7.77 6.24
CA MET A 55 7.98 8.17 7.66
C MET A 55 7.81 6.98 8.60
N SER A 56 7.63 5.76 8.10
CA SER A 56 7.47 4.58 8.93
C SER A 56 8.75 4.25 9.69
N PRO A 57 8.65 3.71 10.92
CA PRO A 57 9.82 3.27 11.67
C PRO A 57 10.47 2.05 11.02
N THR A 58 11.77 1.90 11.24
CA THR A 58 12.54 0.73 10.78
C THR A 58 13.49 0.25 11.87
N SER A 59 13.89 -1.02 11.78
CA SER A 59 14.93 -1.59 12.62
C SER A 59 16.22 -0.75 12.53
N LYS A 60 16.75 -0.34 13.68
CA LYS A 60 17.98 0.47 13.79
C LYS A 60 17.95 1.80 12.97
N GLY A 61 16.78 2.23 12.49
CA GLY A 61 16.64 3.40 11.65
C GLY A 61 17.24 3.25 10.25
N GLN A 62 17.44 2.03 9.75
CA GLN A 62 18.15 1.75 8.50
C GLN A 62 17.42 2.24 7.24
N ARG A 63 16.06 2.23 7.26
CA ARG A 63 15.24 2.68 6.11
C ARG A 63 15.59 1.97 4.81
N GLY A 64 15.85 0.65 4.89
CA GLY A 64 16.30 -0.20 3.79
C GLY A 64 15.17 -0.70 2.88
N TRP A 65 13.94 -0.18 3.01
CA TRP A 65 12.84 -0.47 2.11
C TRP A 65 12.93 0.39 0.84
N HIS A 66 12.45 -0.15 -0.27
CA HIS A 66 12.31 0.53 -1.54
C HIS A 66 10.88 0.37 -2.05
N PHE A 67 10.43 1.31 -2.88
CA PHE A 67 9.08 1.33 -3.43
C PHE A 67 9.15 1.64 -4.92
N ILE A 68 8.49 0.80 -5.75
CA ILE A 68 8.31 1.09 -7.17
C ILE A 68 6.84 1.39 -7.38
N VAL A 69 6.56 2.57 -7.91
CA VAL A 69 5.22 3.01 -8.29
C VAL A 69 5.02 2.66 -9.75
N VAL A 70 3.97 1.90 -10.04
CA VAL A 70 3.64 1.42 -11.39
C VAL A 70 2.22 1.90 -11.72
N ASP A 71 2.09 2.72 -12.75
CA ASP A 71 0.84 3.24 -13.32
C ASP A 71 0.65 2.82 -14.78
N ASP A 72 1.66 2.23 -15.41
CA ASP A 72 1.52 1.62 -16.73
C ASP A 72 0.64 0.38 -16.69
N LYS A 73 -0.46 0.42 -17.45
CA LYS A 73 -1.47 -0.66 -17.48
C LYS A 73 -0.90 -2.00 -17.93
N THR A 74 0.07 -1.99 -18.85
CA THR A 74 0.69 -3.22 -19.36
C THR A 74 1.52 -3.89 -18.27
N ASP A 75 2.25 -3.12 -17.50
CA ASP A 75 3.06 -3.65 -16.41
C ASP A 75 2.20 -4.07 -15.21
N ILE A 76 1.14 -3.33 -14.90
CA ILE A 76 0.14 -3.75 -13.90
C ILE A 76 -0.51 -5.09 -14.28
N GLU A 77 -0.84 -5.29 -15.57
CA GLU A 77 -1.39 -6.56 -16.05
C GLU A 77 -0.39 -7.70 -15.86
N LYS A 78 0.88 -7.53 -16.27
CA LYS A 78 1.95 -8.52 -16.04
C LYS A 78 2.13 -8.82 -14.54
N LEU A 79 2.14 -7.79 -13.69
CA LEU A 79 2.23 -7.97 -12.23
C LEU A 79 1.05 -8.77 -11.67
N SER A 80 -0.14 -8.66 -12.27
CA SER A 80 -1.32 -9.42 -11.86
C SER A 80 -1.19 -10.92 -12.13
N GLU A 81 -0.29 -11.30 -13.00
CA GLU A 81 -0.01 -12.67 -13.42
C GLU A 81 1.25 -13.27 -12.74
N ALA A 82 1.94 -12.51 -11.88
CA ALA A 82 3.18 -12.95 -11.22
C ALA A 82 3.01 -14.14 -10.27
N LYS A 83 1.78 -14.57 -10.00
CA LYS A 83 1.44 -15.78 -9.25
C LYS A 83 0.09 -16.35 -9.68
N ASP A 84 -0.11 -17.64 -9.47
CA ASP A 84 -1.29 -18.35 -9.95
C ASP A 84 -2.63 -17.81 -9.43
N MET A 85 -2.70 -17.41 -8.15
CA MET A 85 -3.97 -17.02 -7.54
C MET A 85 -3.86 -15.76 -6.66
N GLY A 86 -4.93 -14.96 -6.68
CA GLY A 86 -5.14 -13.87 -5.74
C GLY A 86 -4.41 -12.57 -6.07
N ALA A 87 -3.89 -12.43 -7.31
CA ALA A 87 -3.35 -11.18 -7.84
C ALA A 87 -4.16 -10.62 -9.01
N GLN A 88 -5.01 -11.41 -9.65
CA GLN A 88 -5.71 -11.09 -10.90
C GLN A 88 -6.55 -9.80 -10.84
N PHE A 89 -7.03 -9.40 -9.66
CA PHE A 89 -7.78 -8.15 -9.51
C PHE A 89 -6.88 -6.91 -9.64
N LEU A 90 -5.55 -7.05 -9.56
CA LEU A 90 -4.59 -5.96 -9.70
C LEU A 90 -4.72 -5.25 -11.04
N LYS A 91 -5.00 -5.98 -12.13
CA LYS A 91 -5.21 -5.40 -13.47
C LYS A 91 -6.34 -4.36 -13.55
N GLY A 92 -7.24 -4.34 -12.57
CA GLY A 92 -8.30 -3.34 -12.44
C GLY A 92 -7.95 -2.17 -11.52
N ALA A 93 -6.74 -2.10 -11.00
CA ALA A 93 -6.28 -0.97 -10.20
C ALA A 93 -5.55 0.05 -11.08
N PRO A 94 -5.76 1.36 -10.89
CA PRO A 94 -5.03 2.39 -11.63
C PRO A 94 -3.57 2.55 -11.15
N LEU A 95 -3.24 2.04 -9.96
CA LEU A 95 -1.90 2.14 -9.39
C LEU A 95 -1.51 0.87 -8.64
N ALA A 96 -0.27 0.43 -8.86
CA ALA A 96 0.39 -0.59 -8.06
C ALA A 96 1.63 -0.02 -7.37
N ILE A 97 1.87 -0.38 -6.10
CA ILE A 97 3.11 -0.03 -5.41
C ILE A 97 3.78 -1.33 -4.99
N VAL A 98 4.93 -1.62 -5.60
CA VAL A 98 5.76 -2.78 -5.24
C VAL A 98 6.63 -2.41 -4.06
N VAL A 99 6.59 -3.22 -3.01
CA VAL A 99 7.32 -3.00 -1.76
C VAL A 99 8.47 -3.99 -1.67
N LEU A 100 9.67 -3.45 -1.51
CA LEU A 100 10.94 -4.17 -1.58
C LEU A 100 11.78 -3.97 -0.33
N GLY A 101 12.74 -4.85 -0.12
CA GLY A 101 13.83 -4.70 0.85
C GLY A 101 15.01 -5.58 0.51
N ASN A 102 16.17 -5.26 1.08
CA ASN A 102 17.39 -6.02 0.90
C ASN A 102 17.60 -6.98 2.09
N PRO A 103 17.41 -8.31 1.90
CA PRO A 103 17.56 -9.29 2.98
C PRO A 103 19.01 -9.48 3.44
N SER A 104 20.01 -9.08 2.64
CA SER A 104 21.40 -9.18 3.02
C SER A 104 21.88 -8.02 3.90
N GLU A 105 21.24 -6.88 3.81
CA GLU A 105 21.56 -5.68 4.60
C GLU A 105 20.79 -5.59 5.91
N ASN A 106 19.55 -6.12 5.94
CA ASN A 106 18.65 -6.01 7.07
C ASN A 106 17.87 -7.31 7.30
N ASP A 107 18.14 -7.99 8.38
CA ASP A 107 17.41 -9.19 8.82
C ASP A 107 15.91 -8.93 9.15
N CYS A 108 15.57 -7.70 9.50
CA CYS A 108 14.20 -7.23 9.77
C CYS A 108 13.53 -6.57 8.54
N TRP A 109 14.02 -6.80 7.32
CA TRP A 109 13.48 -6.15 6.13
C TRP A 109 12.00 -6.45 5.90
N VAL A 110 11.52 -7.65 6.27
CA VAL A 110 10.12 -8.04 6.11
C VAL A 110 9.22 -7.23 7.03
N GLU A 111 9.62 -7.06 8.29
CA GLU A 111 8.90 -6.28 9.29
C GLU A 111 8.88 -4.81 8.90
N ASP A 112 10.03 -4.24 8.57
CA ASP A 112 10.18 -2.84 8.17
C ASP A 112 9.31 -2.51 6.93
N ALA A 113 9.40 -3.36 5.90
CA ALA A 113 8.61 -3.21 4.68
C ALA A 113 7.11 -3.42 4.92
N SER A 114 6.74 -4.31 5.86
CA SER A 114 5.32 -4.52 6.24
C SER A 114 4.74 -3.31 6.97
N ILE A 115 5.53 -2.68 7.86
CA ILE A 115 5.13 -1.45 8.57
C ILE A 115 4.94 -0.31 7.58
N ALA A 116 5.84 -0.17 6.61
CA ALA A 116 5.70 0.82 5.55
C ALA A 116 4.44 0.58 4.68
N ALA A 117 4.21 -0.67 4.29
CA ALA A 117 3.03 -1.04 3.50
C ALA A 117 1.71 -0.74 4.22
N ILE A 118 1.58 -1.08 5.51
CA ILE A 118 0.37 -0.75 6.27
C ILE A 118 0.20 0.75 6.48
N SER A 119 1.29 1.50 6.63
CA SER A 119 1.25 2.97 6.72
C SER A 119 0.67 3.59 5.45
N MET A 120 1.08 3.09 4.26
CA MET A 120 0.50 3.47 2.98
C MET A 120 -1.01 3.15 2.90
N GLN A 121 -1.43 1.98 3.38
CA GLN A 121 -2.84 1.59 3.35
C GLN A 121 -3.72 2.47 4.27
N TYR A 122 -3.21 2.89 5.43
CA TYR A 122 -3.93 3.85 6.28
C TYR A 122 -3.99 5.23 5.65
N GLN A 123 -2.92 5.68 4.99
CA GLN A 123 -2.97 6.96 4.28
C GLN A 123 -3.92 6.92 3.08
N ALA A 124 -3.98 5.81 2.33
CA ALA A 124 -4.95 5.63 1.26
C ALA A 124 -6.39 5.71 1.82
N GLU A 125 -6.68 5.03 2.96
CA GLU A 125 -8.00 5.10 3.61
C GLU A 125 -8.33 6.52 4.10
N ASP A 126 -7.36 7.28 4.62
CA ASP A 126 -7.55 8.67 5.03
C ASP A 126 -7.92 9.58 3.86
N LEU A 127 -7.32 9.33 2.69
CA LEU A 127 -7.63 10.00 1.43
C LEU A 127 -8.97 9.54 0.79
N GLY A 128 -9.65 8.56 1.38
CA GLY A 128 -10.89 7.99 0.82
C GLY A 128 -10.65 6.94 -0.25
N LEU A 129 -9.38 6.62 -0.54
CA LEU A 129 -8.99 5.61 -1.52
C LEU A 129 -9.12 4.19 -0.98
N GLY A 130 -9.26 3.23 -1.89
CA GLY A 130 -9.18 1.80 -1.60
C GLY A 130 -7.75 1.28 -1.76
N SER A 131 -7.39 0.28 -0.96
CA SER A 131 -6.14 -0.45 -1.13
C SER A 131 -6.28 -1.93 -0.82
N CYS A 132 -5.38 -2.75 -1.39
CA CYS A 132 -5.29 -4.16 -1.04
C CYS A 132 -3.84 -4.64 -1.08
N TRP A 133 -3.41 -5.33 -0.02
CA TRP A 133 -2.15 -6.06 0.02
C TRP A 133 -2.25 -7.33 -0.82
N ILE A 134 -1.30 -7.52 -1.72
CA ILE A 134 -1.13 -8.73 -2.53
C ILE A 134 0.19 -9.36 -2.12
N GLN A 135 0.11 -10.47 -1.41
CA GLN A 135 1.29 -11.22 -0.96
C GLN A 135 2.07 -11.77 -2.15
N MET A 136 3.36 -11.46 -2.23
CA MET A 136 4.27 -11.98 -3.25
C MET A 136 5.36 -12.86 -2.64
N ARG A 137 5.98 -12.43 -1.55
CA ARG A 137 6.99 -13.23 -0.83
C ARG A 137 6.44 -14.62 -0.49
N GLY A 138 7.17 -15.66 -0.89
CA GLY A 138 6.77 -17.06 -0.70
C GLY A 138 5.57 -17.49 -1.54
N ARG A 139 5.29 -16.79 -2.63
CA ARG A 139 4.30 -17.15 -3.66
C ARG A 139 4.99 -17.26 -5.01
N GLY A 140 4.30 -17.84 -5.99
CA GLY A 140 4.82 -18.03 -7.34
C GLY A 140 3.82 -18.74 -8.24
N LEU A 141 4.35 -19.25 -9.34
CA LEU A 141 3.66 -20.01 -10.36
C LEU A 141 3.77 -21.51 -10.10
N SER A 142 2.87 -22.29 -10.67
CA SER A 142 2.81 -23.75 -10.52
C SER A 142 4.00 -24.48 -11.14
N ASP A 143 4.72 -23.84 -12.03
CA ASP A 143 5.97 -24.34 -12.64
C ASP A 143 7.21 -24.17 -11.74
N GLY A 144 7.04 -23.55 -10.56
CA GLY A 144 8.07 -23.36 -9.56
C GLY A 144 8.78 -22.01 -9.63
N ILE A 145 8.44 -21.12 -10.58
CA ILE A 145 8.99 -19.76 -10.67
C ILE A 145 8.39 -18.91 -9.56
N SER A 146 9.21 -18.25 -8.76
CA SER A 146 8.75 -17.40 -7.68
C SER A 146 8.15 -16.08 -8.20
N ALA A 147 7.14 -15.55 -7.49
CA ALA A 147 6.58 -14.22 -7.81
C ALA A 147 7.64 -13.11 -7.71
N ASP A 148 8.61 -13.26 -6.83
CA ASP A 148 9.76 -12.37 -6.69
C ASP A 148 10.57 -12.32 -8.00
N GLU A 149 10.88 -13.47 -8.57
CA GLU A 149 11.62 -13.62 -9.82
C GLU A 149 10.88 -13.01 -11.02
N VAL A 150 9.58 -13.30 -11.13
CA VAL A 150 8.72 -12.74 -12.18
C VAL A 150 8.69 -11.21 -12.10
N ILE A 151 8.44 -10.66 -10.90
CA ILE A 151 8.33 -9.21 -10.71
C ILE A 151 9.67 -8.52 -10.95
N ARG A 152 10.78 -9.12 -10.51
CA ARG A 152 12.12 -8.59 -10.79
C ARG A 152 12.39 -8.50 -12.29
N GLY A 153 11.99 -9.50 -13.05
CA GLY A 153 12.12 -9.49 -14.51
C GLY A 153 11.22 -8.49 -15.23
N ILE A 154 10.03 -8.17 -14.67
CA ILE A 154 9.12 -7.17 -15.25
C ILE A 154 9.65 -5.74 -15.06
N LEU A 155 10.23 -5.47 -13.88
CA LEU A 155 10.56 -4.12 -13.42
C LEU A 155 12.07 -3.85 -13.32
N ASP A 156 12.93 -4.72 -13.86
CA ASP A 156 14.39 -4.62 -13.84
C ASP A 156 14.95 -4.41 -12.42
N ILE A 157 14.39 -5.11 -11.43
CA ILE A 157 14.78 -4.99 -10.02
C ILE A 157 16.12 -5.71 -9.79
N PRO A 158 17.10 -5.07 -9.11
CA PRO A 158 18.39 -5.67 -8.79
C PRO A 158 18.26 -6.98 -8.00
N GLU A 159 19.24 -7.89 -8.17
CA GLU A 159 19.22 -9.23 -7.55
C GLU A 159 19.30 -9.22 -6.02
N ASP A 160 19.88 -8.18 -5.44
CA ASP A 160 19.98 -7.98 -3.99
C ASP A 160 18.69 -7.48 -3.33
N GLN A 161 17.69 -7.09 -4.14
CA GLN A 161 16.38 -6.68 -3.66
C GLN A 161 15.39 -7.84 -3.72
N SER A 162 14.55 -7.96 -2.71
CA SER A 162 13.46 -8.94 -2.64
C SER A 162 12.09 -8.28 -2.54
N VAL A 163 11.12 -8.83 -3.26
CA VAL A 163 9.74 -8.34 -3.27
C VAL A 163 8.98 -8.91 -2.08
N LEU A 164 8.44 -8.04 -1.23
CA LEU A 164 7.55 -8.43 -0.13
C LEU A 164 6.12 -8.61 -0.62
N CYS A 165 5.57 -7.55 -1.19
CA CYS A 165 4.17 -7.49 -1.62
C CYS A 165 3.98 -6.43 -2.71
N VAL A 166 2.80 -6.44 -3.33
CA VAL A 166 2.29 -5.35 -4.15
C VAL A 166 1.05 -4.79 -3.49
N LEU A 167 0.95 -3.48 -3.37
CA LEU A 167 -0.28 -2.79 -2.99
C LEU A 167 -1.03 -2.35 -4.24
N ALA A 168 -2.26 -2.85 -4.43
CA ALA A 168 -3.21 -2.25 -5.35
C ALA A 168 -3.82 -1.02 -4.69
N VAL A 169 -3.88 0.11 -5.39
CA VAL A 169 -4.45 1.38 -4.88
C VAL A 169 -5.31 2.03 -5.95
N GLY A 170 -6.45 2.60 -5.56
CA GLY A 170 -7.35 3.29 -6.49
C GLY A 170 -8.61 3.83 -5.80
N HIS A 171 -9.43 4.54 -6.54
CA HIS A 171 -10.76 4.95 -6.08
C HIS A 171 -11.67 3.73 -5.95
N LYS A 172 -12.40 3.63 -4.82
CA LYS A 172 -13.20 2.46 -4.47
C LYS A 172 -14.38 2.27 -5.42
N ASP A 173 -14.54 1.07 -5.98
CA ASP A 173 -15.72 0.63 -6.75
C ASP A 173 -16.41 -0.58 -6.07
N ASP A 174 -16.16 -0.78 -4.79
CA ASP A 174 -16.87 -1.73 -3.96
C ASP A 174 -17.14 -1.15 -2.57
N GLU A 175 -18.26 -1.53 -1.99
CA GLU A 175 -18.57 -1.21 -0.60
C GLU A 175 -18.05 -2.30 0.34
N ARG A 176 -17.39 -1.89 1.42
CA ARG A 176 -16.93 -2.77 2.48
C ARG A 176 -17.44 -2.29 3.83
N LYS A 177 -18.07 -3.18 4.58
CA LYS A 177 -18.47 -2.89 5.96
C LYS A 177 -17.24 -2.66 6.82
N PRO A 178 -17.25 -1.71 7.75
CA PRO A 178 -16.22 -1.55 8.77
C PRO A 178 -15.90 -2.86 9.50
N GLN A 179 -14.76 -2.91 10.18
CA GLN A 179 -14.46 -4.01 11.08
C GLN A 179 -15.54 -4.09 12.17
N ASN A 180 -16.02 -5.30 12.45
CA ASN A 180 -17.01 -5.52 13.51
C ASN A 180 -16.27 -5.78 14.82
N GLU A 181 -16.47 -4.91 15.81
CA GLU A 181 -15.84 -5.01 17.12
C GLU A 181 -16.29 -6.25 17.90
N ASP A 182 -17.53 -6.74 17.70
CA ASP A 182 -18.01 -7.97 18.32
C ASP A 182 -17.28 -9.24 17.85
N ARG A 183 -16.47 -9.11 16.78
CA ARG A 183 -15.68 -10.22 16.22
C ARG A 183 -14.20 -10.13 16.57
N LEU A 184 -13.83 -9.19 17.41
CA LEU A 184 -12.45 -9.09 17.90
C LEU A 184 -12.15 -10.29 18.80
N LYS A 185 -11.05 -10.96 18.50
CA LYS A 185 -10.62 -12.17 19.23
C LYS A 185 -9.84 -11.79 20.48
N TRP A 186 -10.56 -11.27 21.47
CA TRP A 186 -9.97 -10.89 22.76
C TRP A 186 -9.36 -12.09 23.50
N GLU A 187 -9.82 -13.31 23.19
CA GLU A 187 -9.25 -14.56 23.69
C GLU A 187 -7.79 -14.79 23.26
N ASN A 188 -7.29 -14.08 22.26
CA ASN A 188 -5.89 -14.12 21.83
C ASN A 188 -5.00 -13.14 22.62
N VAL A 189 -5.59 -12.36 23.54
CA VAL A 189 -4.84 -11.39 24.35
C VAL A 189 -4.57 -11.97 25.73
N HIS A 190 -3.32 -12.22 26.04
CA HIS A 190 -2.87 -12.76 27.31
C HIS A 190 -2.17 -11.68 28.14
N ILE A 191 -2.52 -11.54 29.41
CA ILE A 191 -1.94 -10.56 30.31
C ILE A 191 -0.94 -11.24 31.24
N GLY A 192 0.31 -10.84 31.13
CA GLY A 192 1.42 -11.34 31.94
C GLY A 192 2.02 -12.64 31.44
N LYS A 193 1.25 -13.70 31.36
CA LYS A 193 1.70 -15.03 30.88
C LYS A 193 0.68 -15.64 29.94
N TRP A 194 1.15 -16.56 29.12
CA TRP A 194 0.31 -17.39 28.25
C TRP A 194 -0.60 -18.27 29.10
#